data_0a5adb8c4c8cad100713208a3d024b8e
#
_entry.id   0a5adb8c4c8cad100713208a3d024b8e
#
_cell.length_a   1.000
_cell.length_b   1.000
_cell.length_c   1.000
_cell.angle_alpha   90.00
_cell.angle_beta   90.00
_cell.angle_gamma   90.00
#
_symmetry.space_group_name_H-M   'P 1'
#
loop_
_entity.id
_entity.type
_entity.pdbx_description
1 polymer ?
#
loop_
_entity_poly.entity_id
_entity_poly.type
_entity_poly.pdbx_seq_one_letter_code
_entity_poly.pdbx_strand_id
1 'polypeptide(L)'
;MNELDKKITYFGGLFKERLDDEMLQDAIGYVGHGERGLAFETICDHLSEYEVPISQTEYDLAITICNELKMDVSDVSLKHLRELIIR
;
A
#
# COMPACT_ATOMS: atom_id res chain seq x y z
N MET A 1 6.66 6.45 -16.26
CA MET A 1 6.46 5.80 -14.95
C MET A 1 7.11 4.42 -14.99
N ASN A 2 7.97 4.08 -14.03
CA ASN A 2 8.63 2.79 -14.03
C ASN A 2 7.69 1.69 -13.49
N GLU A 3 8.16 0.44 -13.58
CA GLU A 3 7.34 -0.71 -13.16
C GLU A 3 6.95 -0.68 -11.69
N LEU A 4 7.85 -0.23 -10.82
CA LEU A 4 7.55 -0.16 -9.39
C LEU A 4 6.51 0.91 -9.10
N ASP A 5 6.59 2.06 -9.76
CA ASP A 5 5.60 3.11 -9.63
C ASP A 5 4.22 2.60 -10.06
N LYS A 6 4.17 1.83 -11.15
CA LYS A 6 2.91 1.24 -11.63
C LYS A 6 2.34 0.25 -10.63
N LYS A 7 3.20 -0.56 -10.01
CA LYS A 7 2.76 -1.52 -9.00
C LYS A 7 2.16 -0.82 -7.79
N ILE A 8 2.79 0.25 -7.33
CA ILE A 8 2.30 1.00 -6.17
C ILE A 8 0.96 1.66 -6.48
N THR A 9 0.85 2.28 -7.65
CA THR A 9 -0.39 2.91 -8.10
C THR A 9 -1.51 1.88 -8.22
N TYR A 10 -1.19 0.72 -8.79
CA TYR A 10 -2.15 -0.38 -8.91
C TYR A 10 -2.59 -0.88 -7.53
N PHE A 11 -1.62 -1.10 -6.65
CA PHE A 11 -1.91 -1.55 -5.29
C PHE A 11 -2.86 -0.58 -4.57
N GLY A 12 -2.56 0.72 -4.62
CA GLY A 12 -3.43 1.71 -4.01
C GLY A 12 -4.83 1.68 -4.59
N GLY A 13 -4.93 1.55 -5.92
CA GLY A 13 -6.21 1.52 -6.61
C GLY A 13 -7.13 0.37 -6.23
N LEU A 14 -6.55 -0.72 -5.72
CA LEU A 14 -7.35 -1.87 -5.25
C LEU A 14 -8.28 -1.50 -4.10
N PHE A 15 -7.94 -0.45 -3.36
CA PHE A 15 -8.67 -0.08 -2.14
C PHE A 15 -9.62 1.10 -2.32
N LYS A 16 -9.88 1.47 -3.56
CA LYS A 16 -10.73 2.61 -3.90
C LYS A 16 -12.10 2.56 -3.23
N GLU A 17 -12.67 1.37 -3.11
CA GLU A 17 -13.99 1.20 -2.50
C GLU A 17 -13.91 0.96 -0.99
N ARG A 18 -12.71 0.84 -0.43
CA ARG A 18 -12.50 0.48 0.98
C ARG A 18 -11.83 1.57 1.80
N LEU A 19 -11.29 2.60 1.14
CA LEU A 19 -10.68 3.76 1.80
C LEU A 19 -11.33 5.03 1.25
N ASP A 20 -11.24 6.10 2.02
CA ASP A 20 -11.68 7.41 1.54
C ASP A 20 -10.89 7.76 0.28
N ASP A 21 -11.60 8.11 -0.79
CA ASP A 21 -10.99 8.33 -2.10
C ASP A 21 -9.99 9.49 -2.09
N GLU A 22 -10.34 10.60 -1.44
CA GLU A 22 -9.46 11.77 -1.39
C GLU A 22 -8.15 11.41 -0.68
N MET A 23 -8.25 10.72 0.45
CA MET A 23 -7.10 10.28 1.22
C MET A 23 -6.23 9.34 0.39
N LEU A 24 -6.86 8.42 -0.31
CA LEU A 24 -6.16 7.44 -1.15
C LEU A 24 -5.46 8.12 -2.32
N GLN A 25 -6.13 9.06 -2.99
CA GLN A 25 -5.54 9.78 -4.12
C GLN A 25 -4.37 10.65 -3.68
N ASP A 26 -4.43 11.25 -2.50
CA ASP A 26 -3.30 11.99 -1.94
C ASP A 26 -2.09 11.09 -1.75
N ALA A 27 -2.30 9.89 -1.21
CA ALA A 27 -1.22 8.92 -1.00
C ALA A 27 -0.61 8.48 -2.33
N ILE A 28 -1.45 8.14 -3.31
CA ILE A 28 -0.99 7.71 -4.64
C ILE A 28 -0.25 8.87 -5.33
N GLY A 29 -0.69 10.10 -5.07
CA GLY A 29 -0.07 11.29 -5.65
C GLY A 29 1.42 11.43 -5.34
N TYR A 30 1.87 10.88 -4.22
CA TYR A 30 3.30 10.90 -3.87
C TYR A 30 4.17 10.21 -4.91
N VAL A 31 3.63 9.22 -5.63
CA VAL A 31 4.35 8.54 -6.71
C VAL A 31 4.76 9.54 -7.78
N GLY A 32 3.84 10.46 -8.14
CA GLY A 32 4.09 11.49 -9.14
C GLY A 32 5.15 12.51 -8.73
N HIS A 33 5.46 12.60 -7.45
CA HIS A 33 6.49 13.51 -6.92
C HIS A 33 7.80 12.78 -6.63
N GLY A 34 7.96 11.55 -7.13
CA GLY A 34 9.18 10.79 -6.91
C GLY A 34 9.30 10.20 -5.51
N GLU A 35 8.22 10.20 -4.74
CA GLU A 35 8.17 9.72 -3.36
C GLU A 35 7.44 8.39 -3.26
N ARG A 36 7.92 7.40 -4.06
CA ARG A 36 7.25 6.09 -4.12
C ARG A 36 7.22 5.35 -2.79
N GLY A 37 8.30 5.45 -2.02
CA GLY A 37 8.34 4.83 -0.69
C GLY A 37 7.30 5.43 0.23
N LEU A 38 7.19 6.75 0.24
CA LEU A 38 6.20 7.45 1.06
C LEU A 38 4.78 7.10 0.61
N ALA A 39 4.56 7.00 -0.71
CA ALA A 39 3.26 6.60 -1.24
C ALA A 39 2.84 5.24 -0.69
N PHE A 40 3.74 4.27 -0.78
CA PHE A 40 3.46 2.91 -0.31
C PHE A 40 3.23 2.87 1.21
N GLU A 41 4.12 3.52 1.98
CA GLU A 41 3.97 3.58 3.44
C GLU A 41 2.63 4.19 3.83
N THR A 42 2.26 5.28 3.17
CA THR A 42 1.02 5.99 3.48
C THR A 42 -0.21 5.12 3.21
N ILE A 43 -0.20 4.41 2.08
CA ILE A 43 -1.30 3.48 1.76
C ILE A 43 -1.40 2.39 2.84
N CYS A 44 -0.27 1.78 3.20
CA CYS A 44 -0.25 0.74 4.22
C CYS A 44 -0.70 1.26 5.58
N ASP A 45 -0.29 2.48 5.94
CA ASP A 45 -0.70 3.09 7.20
C ASP A 45 -2.20 3.31 7.25
N HIS A 46 -2.80 3.76 6.14
CA HIS A 46 -4.25 3.95 6.08
C HIS A 46 -4.99 2.62 6.21
N LEU A 47 -4.52 1.58 5.52
CA LEU A 47 -5.12 0.25 5.63
C LEU A 47 -5.08 -0.24 7.07
N SER A 48 -3.96 -0.03 7.74
CA SER A 48 -3.76 -0.44 9.12
C SER A 48 -4.64 0.36 10.07
N GLU A 49 -4.65 1.67 9.92
CA GLU A 49 -5.39 2.57 10.81
C GLU A 49 -6.89 2.32 10.77
N TYR A 50 -7.43 2.10 9.58
CA TYR A 50 -8.86 1.87 9.41
C TYR A 50 -9.23 0.39 9.39
N GLU A 51 -8.26 -0.47 9.68
CA GLU A 51 -8.43 -1.93 9.76
C GLU A 51 -9.18 -2.50 8.56
N VAL A 52 -8.74 -2.11 7.38
CA VAL A 52 -9.37 -2.50 6.12
C VAL A 52 -9.10 -3.98 5.83
N PRO A 53 -10.13 -4.81 5.63
CA PRO A 53 -9.91 -6.21 5.26
C PRO A 53 -9.23 -6.29 3.90
N ILE A 54 -8.23 -7.15 3.79
CA ILE A 54 -7.49 -7.35 2.56
C ILE A 54 -7.46 -8.84 2.20
N SER A 55 -7.19 -9.14 0.93
CA SER A 55 -7.04 -10.52 0.49
C SER A 55 -5.60 -10.98 0.65
N GLN A 56 -5.39 -12.30 0.61
CA GLN A 56 -4.04 -12.85 0.62
C GLN A 56 -3.24 -12.33 -0.57
N THR A 57 -3.85 -12.25 -1.75
CA THR A 57 -3.18 -11.74 -2.96
C THR A 57 -2.75 -10.29 -2.77
N GLU A 58 -3.59 -9.48 -2.13
CA GLU A 58 -3.26 -8.07 -1.87
C GLU A 58 -2.09 -7.97 -0.89
N TYR A 59 -2.09 -8.80 0.14
CA TYR A 59 -0.98 -8.84 1.08
C TYR A 59 0.31 -9.27 0.39
N ASP A 60 0.26 -10.31 -0.46
CA ASP A 60 1.42 -10.79 -1.19
C ASP A 60 2.00 -9.69 -2.10
N LEU A 61 1.13 -8.91 -2.74
CA LEU A 61 1.58 -7.78 -3.55
C LEU A 61 2.27 -6.73 -2.70
N ALA A 62 1.74 -6.45 -1.51
CA ALA A 62 2.36 -5.50 -0.59
C ALA A 62 3.77 -5.96 -0.20
N ILE A 63 3.94 -7.25 0.09
CA ILE A 63 5.25 -7.81 0.43
C ILE A 63 6.22 -7.66 -0.76
N THR A 64 5.74 -7.94 -1.97
CA THR A 64 6.56 -7.80 -3.18
C THR A 64 7.04 -6.35 -3.35
N ILE A 65 6.13 -5.39 -3.19
CA ILE A 65 6.48 -3.96 -3.31
C ILE A 65 7.48 -3.57 -2.22
N CYS A 66 7.24 -4.00 -0.99
CA CYS A 66 8.13 -3.72 0.13
C CYS A 66 9.56 -4.20 -0.17
N ASN A 67 9.68 -5.42 -0.70
CA ASN A 67 10.98 -5.99 -1.05
C ASN A 67 11.65 -5.22 -2.20
N GLU A 68 10.90 -4.81 -3.21
CA GLU A 68 11.44 -4.04 -4.33
C GLU A 68 11.88 -2.64 -3.90
N LEU A 69 11.19 -2.06 -2.91
CA LEU A 69 11.58 -0.78 -2.33
C LEU A 69 12.75 -0.91 -1.37
N LYS A 70 13.14 -2.15 -1.04
CA LYS A 70 14.20 -2.45 -0.08
C LYS A 70 13.89 -1.89 1.31
N MET A 71 12.61 -1.90 1.66
CA MET A 71 12.16 -1.47 2.98
C MET A 71 12.06 -2.67 3.92
N ASP A 72 12.27 -2.43 5.20
CA ASP A 72 12.06 -3.46 6.20
C ASP A 72 10.55 -3.59 6.45
N VAL A 73 10.06 -4.81 6.61
CA VAL A 73 8.65 -5.07 6.91
C VAL A 73 8.21 -4.30 8.16
N SER A 74 9.12 -4.09 9.11
CA SER A 74 8.83 -3.33 10.33
C SER A 74 8.73 -1.81 10.11
N ASP A 75 9.23 -1.31 8.97
CA ASP A 75 9.19 0.12 8.64
C ASP A 75 7.83 0.56 8.08
N VAL A 76 6.99 -0.38 7.71
CA VAL A 76 5.63 -0.13 7.23
C VAL A 76 4.68 -1.01 8.04
N SER A 77 3.40 -0.71 7.98
CA SER A 77 2.39 -1.40 8.79
C SER A 77 2.07 -2.81 8.29
N LEU A 78 3.00 -3.48 7.60
CA LEU A 78 2.76 -4.79 7.01
C LEU A 78 2.48 -5.88 8.04
N LYS A 79 3.13 -5.79 9.18
CA LYS A 79 2.89 -6.76 10.25
C LYS A 79 1.42 -6.74 10.69
N HIS A 80 0.85 -5.55 10.81
CA HIS A 80 -0.56 -5.42 11.16
C HIS A 80 -1.46 -5.83 10.00
N LEU A 81 -1.07 -5.50 8.76
CA LEU A 81 -1.85 -5.89 7.58
C LEU A 81 -2.04 -7.39 7.48
N ARG A 82 -1.06 -8.17 7.93
CA ARG A 82 -1.15 -9.60 7.93
C ARG A 82 -2.36 -10.09 8.75
N GLU A 83 -2.68 -9.37 9.82
CA GLU A 83 -3.81 -9.69 10.68
C GLU A 83 -5.15 -9.32 10.03
N LEU A 84 -5.13 -8.49 9.00
CA LEU A 84 -6.33 -8.03 8.32
C LEU A 84 -6.71 -8.91 7.13
N ILE A 85 -5.92 -9.93 6.82
CA ILE A 85 -6.19 -10.83 5.70
C ILE A 85 -7.49 -11.60 5.94
N ILE A 86 -8.39 -11.53 4.96
CA ILE A 86 -9.66 -12.26 4.99
C ILE A 86 -9.39 -13.74 4.75
N ARG A 87 -9.93 -14.60 5.59
CA ARG A 87 -9.73 -16.06 5.50
C ARG A 87 -11.04 -16.77 5.26
#